data_aa6bbc020e6959388c41103e62f8de7b
#
_entry.id   aa6bbc020e6959388c41103e62f8de7b
#
_cell.length_a   1.000
_cell.length_b   1.000
_cell.length_c   1.000
_cell.angle_alpha   90.00
_cell.angle_beta   90.00
_cell.angle_gamma   90.00
#
_symmetry.space_group_name_H-M   'P 1'
#
loop_
_entity.id
_entity.type
_entity.pdbx_description
1 polymer ?
#
loop_
_entity_poly.entity_id
_entity_poly.type
_entity_poly.pdbx_seq_one_letter_code
_entity_poly.pdbx_strand_id
1 'polypeptide(L)'
;VDNYLVFTTSHDGSTGVKILLTPIRVVCENTLNAAIRNAESYVSFRHTKSVHDNIDIADEILGITKSKINFLNEVYNHMYKSTIKDEEVQSFFGKVVFTDDEYSRIYQTGHNIQQVIMRDFSAINDAEISMKKVNVVAEMNNYYYSGIGQKEIINTKWGAYNAVTGYYSNID
;
A
#
# COMPACT_ATOMS: atom_id res chain seq x y z
N VAL A 1 1.83 -4.71 10.87
CA VAL A 1 0.61 -5.37 10.34
C VAL A 1 0.67 -6.82 10.76
N ASP A 2 -0.38 -7.32 11.45
CA ASP A 2 -0.46 -8.71 11.83
C ASP A 2 -0.78 -9.57 10.61
N ASN A 3 -0.09 -10.69 10.47
CA ASN A 3 -0.36 -11.67 9.42
C ASN A 3 -0.89 -12.95 10.04
N TYR A 4 -1.92 -13.49 9.41
CA TYR A 4 -2.63 -14.68 9.89
C TYR A 4 -2.39 -15.83 8.92
N LEU A 5 -2.04 -16.99 9.49
CA LEU A 5 -2.02 -18.25 8.76
C LEU A 5 -3.41 -18.86 8.87
N VAL A 6 -4.08 -19.04 7.75
CA VAL A 6 -5.44 -19.57 7.68
C VAL A 6 -5.43 -20.93 7.00
N PHE A 7 -6.01 -21.90 7.68
CA PHE A 7 -6.30 -23.24 7.14
C PHE A 7 -7.80 -23.34 6.89
N THR A 8 -8.19 -23.73 5.69
CA THR A 8 -9.59 -23.99 5.37
C THR A 8 -9.73 -25.30 4.60
N THR A 9 -10.79 -26.01 4.89
CA THR A 9 -11.15 -27.27 4.24
C THR A 9 -12.67 -27.42 4.23
N SER A 10 -13.24 -28.12 3.26
CA SER A 10 -14.66 -28.48 3.29
C SER A 10 -14.88 -29.81 3.99
N HIS A 11 -15.96 -29.91 4.73
CA HIS A 11 -16.34 -31.13 5.46
C HIS A 11 -16.81 -32.25 4.52
N ASP A 12 -17.37 -31.87 3.37
CA ASP A 12 -17.90 -32.75 2.34
C ASP A 12 -16.91 -33.09 1.22
N GLY A 13 -15.67 -32.56 1.31
CA GLY A 13 -14.64 -32.75 0.28
C GLY A 13 -14.89 -31.97 -1.02
N SER A 14 -15.91 -31.08 -1.06
CA SER A 14 -16.23 -30.27 -2.23
C SER A 14 -15.13 -29.28 -2.59
N THR A 15 -14.38 -28.81 -1.60
CA THR A 15 -13.21 -27.98 -1.80
C THR A 15 -11.96 -28.63 -1.22
N GLY A 16 -10.81 -28.44 -1.87
CA GLY A 16 -9.52 -28.90 -1.34
C GLY A 16 -9.11 -28.16 -0.06
N VAL A 17 -8.09 -28.70 0.60
CA VAL A 17 -7.41 -27.98 1.67
C VAL A 17 -6.74 -26.74 1.10
N LYS A 18 -6.92 -25.59 1.74
CA LYS A 18 -6.23 -24.34 1.40
C LYS A 18 -5.48 -23.84 2.61
N ILE A 19 -4.24 -23.46 2.38
CA ILE A 19 -3.39 -22.81 3.37
C ILE A 19 -2.98 -21.47 2.79
N LEU A 20 -3.25 -20.40 3.51
CA LEU A 20 -2.97 -19.04 3.03
C LEU A 20 -2.41 -18.15 4.12
N LEU A 21 -1.58 -17.20 3.73
CA LEU A 21 -1.07 -16.15 4.57
C LEU A 21 -1.72 -14.82 4.16
N THR A 22 -2.33 -14.14 5.12
CA THR A 22 -3.18 -12.97 4.86
C THR A 22 -3.09 -11.96 6.00
N PRO A 23 -3.13 -10.65 5.73
CA PRO A 23 -3.29 -9.63 6.77
C PRO A 23 -4.73 -9.54 7.31
N ILE A 24 -5.68 -10.28 6.74
CA ILE A 24 -7.08 -10.22 7.12
C ILE A 24 -7.38 -11.26 8.20
N ARG A 25 -7.80 -10.80 9.38
CA ARG A 25 -8.29 -11.68 10.45
C ARG A 25 -9.62 -12.32 10.06
N VAL A 26 -9.64 -13.63 9.95
CA VAL A 26 -10.85 -14.39 9.63
C VAL A 26 -11.69 -14.59 10.90
N VAL A 27 -12.92 -14.07 10.89
CA VAL A 27 -13.89 -14.21 11.98
C VAL A 27 -15.26 -14.69 11.51
N CYS A 28 -15.52 -14.66 10.20
CA CYS A 28 -16.75 -15.14 9.57
C CYS A 28 -16.50 -15.48 8.09
N GLU A 29 -17.50 -16.02 7.40
CA GLU A 29 -17.39 -16.41 6.00
C GLU A 29 -17.03 -15.24 5.06
N ASN A 30 -17.59 -14.06 5.32
CA ASN A 30 -17.26 -12.86 4.53
C ASN A 30 -15.78 -12.48 4.65
N THR A 31 -15.24 -12.52 5.86
CA THR A 31 -13.81 -12.25 6.08
C THR A 31 -12.92 -13.38 5.57
N LEU A 32 -13.38 -14.63 5.54
CA LEU A 32 -12.68 -15.73 4.90
C LEU A 32 -12.59 -15.51 3.38
N ASN A 33 -13.69 -15.15 2.73
CA ASN A 33 -13.71 -14.85 1.31
C ASN A 33 -12.82 -13.66 0.96
N ALA A 34 -12.82 -12.61 1.79
CA ALA A 34 -11.92 -11.48 1.65
C ALA A 34 -10.44 -11.91 1.82
N ALA A 35 -10.14 -12.73 2.82
CA ALA A 35 -8.81 -13.27 3.06
C ALA A 35 -8.29 -14.10 1.89
N ILE A 36 -9.13 -14.95 1.29
CA ILE A 36 -8.77 -15.76 0.12
C ILE A 36 -8.48 -14.88 -1.10
N ARG A 37 -9.31 -13.84 -1.34
CA ARG A 37 -9.15 -12.93 -2.48
C ARG A 37 -7.91 -12.04 -2.38
N ASN A 38 -7.51 -11.69 -1.17
CA ASN A 38 -6.38 -10.78 -0.89
C ASN A 38 -5.17 -11.52 -0.30
N ALA A 39 -5.12 -12.84 -0.37
CA ALA A 39 -3.96 -13.59 0.08
C ALA A 39 -2.76 -13.29 -0.84
N GLU A 40 -1.62 -12.95 -0.25
CA GLU A 40 -0.36 -12.75 -0.99
C GLU A 40 0.15 -14.06 -1.60
N SER A 41 -0.14 -15.17 -0.93
CA SER A 41 0.08 -16.51 -1.44
C SER A 41 -0.91 -17.49 -0.81
N TYR A 42 -1.31 -18.48 -1.58
CA TYR A 42 -2.04 -19.61 -1.04
C TYR A 42 -1.63 -20.90 -1.73
N VAL A 43 -1.71 -22.00 -1.01
CA VAL A 43 -1.53 -23.36 -1.52
C VAL A 43 -2.86 -24.07 -1.42
N SER A 44 -3.27 -24.74 -2.49
CA SER A 44 -4.49 -25.54 -2.50
C SER A 44 -4.20 -26.93 -3.05
N PHE A 45 -4.62 -27.94 -2.36
CA PHE A 45 -4.48 -29.34 -2.78
C PHE A 45 -5.71 -30.16 -2.45
N ARG A 46 -5.94 -31.21 -3.25
CA ARG A 46 -7.08 -32.11 -3.05
C ARG A 46 -6.82 -33.05 -1.85
N HIS A 47 -7.89 -33.52 -1.23
CA HIS A 47 -7.83 -34.59 -0.24
C HIS A 47 -7.43 -35.92 -0.91
N THR A 48 -6.15 -36.16 -1.05
CA THR A 48 -5.57 -37.40 -1.62
C THR A 48 -4.58 -38.01 -0.66
N LYS A 49 -4.16 -39.25 -0.93
CA LYS A 49 -3.14 -39.95 -0.13
C LYS A 49 -1.77 -39.24 -0.13
N SER A 50 -1.51 -38.34 -1.09
CA SER A 50 -0.28 -37.53 -1.19
C SER A 50 -0.34 -36.19 -0.42
N VAL A 51 -1.23 -36.07 0.58
CA VAL A 51 -1.35 -34.85 1.39
C VAL A 51 0.00 -34.50 2.07
N HIS A 52 0.75 -35.49 2.49
CA HIS A 52 2.06 -35.27 3.16
C HIS A 52 3.07 -34.59 2.22
N ASP A 53 3.19 -35.08 0.98
CA ASP A 53 4.11 -34.49 -0.02
C ASP A 53 3.74 -33.04 -0.35
N ASN A 54 2.43 -32.72 -0.31
CA ASN A 54 1.93 -31.39 -0.56
C ASN A 54 2.13 -30.42 0.63
N ILE A 55 2.26 -30.95 1.86
CA ILE A 55 2.55 -30.14 3.05
C ILE A 55 3.97 -29.57 2.98
N ASP A 56 4.94 -30.36 2.53
CA ASP A 56 6.33 -29.89 2.37
C ASP A 56 6.44 -28.75 1.35
N ILE A 57 5.72 -28.88 0.22
CA ILE A 57 5.63 -27.80 -0.78
C ILE A 57 4.93 -26.56 -0.20
N ALA A 58 3.89 -26.75 0.61
CA ALA A 58 3.20 -25.65 1.27
C ALA A 58 4.12 -24.92 2.26
N ASP A 59 4.92 -25.64 3.02
CA ASP A 59 5.88 -25.05 3.96
C ASP A 59 6.96 -24.24 3.25
N GLU A 60 7.48 -24.73 2.13
CA GLU A 60 8.43 -23.99 1.30
C GLU A 60 7.83 -22.67 0.77
N ILE A 61 6.62 -22.71 0.20
CA ILE A 61 5.94 -21.51 -0.32
C ILE A 61 5.63 -20.53 0.80
N LEU A 62 5.16 -21.01 1.94
CA LEU A 62 4.88 -20.17 3.11
C LEU A 62 6.16 -19.59 3.72
N GLY A 63 7.25 -20.34 3.69
CA GLY A 63 8.57 -19.88 4.12
C GLY A 63 9.07 -18.71 3.27
N ILE A 64 8.94 -18.79 1.95
CA ILE A 64 9.26 -17.70 1.02
C ILE A 64 8.39 -16.47 1.29
N THR A 65 7.09 -16.68 1.49
CA THR A 65 6.16 -15.59 1.78
C THR A 65 6.47 -14.93 3.12
N LYS A 66 6.77 -15.72 4.16
CA LYS A 66 7.17 -15.21 5.47
C LYS A 66 8.44 -14.36 5.38
N SER A 67 9.42 -14.78 4.57
CA SER A 67 10.65 -14.01 4.35
C SER A 67 10.36 -12.66 3.70
N LYS A 68 9.47 -12.61 2.69
CA LYS A 68 9.02 -11.36 2.06
C LYS A 68 8.32 -10.44 3.06
N ILE A 69 7.42 -10.99 3.88
CA ILE A 69 6.71 -10.22 4.90
C ILE A 69 7.66 -9.65 5.93
N ASN A 70 8.62 -10.43 6.40
CA ASN A 70 9.63 -9.95 7.34
C ASN A 70 10.44 -8.81 6.73
N PHE A 71 10.88 -8.95 5.48
CA PHE A 71 11.57 -7.87 4.76
C PHE A 71 10.72 -6.60 4.65
N LEU A 72 9.43 -6.73 4.26
CA LEU A 72 8.52 -5.58 4.19
C LEU A 72 8.32 -4.94 5.56
N ASN A 73 8.17 -5.72 6.62
CA ASN A 73 8.05 -5.21 7.99
C ASN A 73 9.32 -4.45 8.42
N GLU A 74 10.51 -4.90 8.04
CA GLU A 74 11.76 -4.17 8.29
C GLU A 74 11.78 -2.84 7.54
N VAL A 75 11.38 -2.83 6.26
CA VAL A 75 11.27 -1.61 5.46
C VAL A 75 10.28 -0.64 6.09
N TYR A 76 9.08 -1.11 6.45
CA TYR A 76 8.04 -0.26 7.06
C TYR A 76 8.48 0.27 8.44
N ASN A 77 9.12 -0.56 9.26
CA ASN A 77 9.68 -0.12 10.54
C ASN A 77 10.78 0.92 10.35
N HIS A 78 11.61 0.77 9.30
CA HIS A 78 12.62 1.77 8.97
C HIS A 78 11.95 3.10 8.52
N MET A 79 10.93 3.03 7.68
CA MET A 79 10.17 4.21 7.25
C MET A 79 9.47 4.91 8.42
N TYR A 80 8.92 4.15 9.37
CA TYR A 80 8.28 4.68 10.57
C TYR A 80 9.26 5.43 11.47
N LYS A 81 10.48 4.92 11.61
CA LYS A 81 11.55 5.55 12.42
C LYS A 81 12.27 6.69 11.69
N SER A 82 12.10 6.80 10.38
CA SER A 82 12.75 7.82 9.57
C SER A 82 11.89 9.07 9.50
N THR A 83 12.43 10.19 10.00
CA THR A 83 11.78 11.50 9.87
C THR A 83 11.86 12.02 8.44
N ILE A 84 10.89 12.84 8.06
CA ILE A 84 10.82 13.52 6.77
C ILE A 84 10.30 14.95 6.99
N LYS A 85 10.83 15.91 6.26
CA LYS A 85 10.38 17.31 6.31
C LYS A 85 9.18 17.50 5.36
N ASP A 86 8.34 18.50 5.65
CA ASP A 86 7.17 18.81 4.82
C ASP A 86 7.53 19.08 3.36
N GLU A 87 8.63 19.76 3.09
CA GLU A 87 9.11 20.01 1.73
C GLU A 87 9.45 18.70 0.98
N GLU A 88 10.04 17.73 1.67
CA GLU A 88 10.36 16.42 1.11
C GLU A 88 9.10 15.59 0.88
N VAL A 89 8.09 15.70 1.77
CA VAL A 89 6.78 15.06 1.61
C VAL A 89 6.08 15.60 0.37
N GLN A 90 6.02 16.91 0.23
CA GLN A 90 5.41 17.58 -0.93
C GLN A 90 6.13 17.22 -2.23
N SER A 91 7.47 17.20 -2.20
CA SER A 91 8.30 16.73 -3.31
C SER A 91 7.99 15.28 -3.70
N PHE A 92 7.84 14.40 -2.71
CA PHE A 92 7.46 13.00 -2.92
C PHE A 92 6.09 12.88 -3.59
N PHE A 93 5.07 13.60 -3.11
CA PHE A 93 3.73 13.60 -3.73
C PHE A 93 3.77 14.13 -5.17
N GLY A 94 4.53 15.19 -5.40
CA GLY A 94 4.73 15.70 -6.74
C GLY A 94 5.34 14.66 -7.70
N LYS A 95 6.36 13.94 -7.26
CA LYS A 95 7.01 12.87 -8.06
C LYS A 95 6.11 11.64 -8.30
N VAL A 96 5.13 11.40 -7.44
CA VAL A 96 4.14 10.32 -7.64
C VAL A 96 3.10 10.71 -8.69
N VAL A 97 2.72 11.99 -8.76
CA VAL A 97 1.58 12.46 -9.57
C VAL A 97 2.01 13.01 -10.92
N PHE A 98 3.10 13.76 -10.96
CA PHE A 98 3.58 14.44 -12.17
C PHE A 98 4.60 13.56 -12.91
N THR A 99 4.64 13.71 -14.24
CA THR A 99 5.76 13.16 -15.02
C THR A 99 7.04 13.94 -14.71
N ASP A 100 8.19 13.37 -15.05
CA ASP A 100 9.48 14.03 -14.81
C ASP A 100 9.56 15.40 -15.51
N ASP A 101 8.96 15.53 -16.72
CA ASP A 101 8.91 16.77 -17.46
C ASP A 101 8.02 17.82 -16.77
N GLU A 102 6.82 17.43 -16.32
CA GLU A 102 5.91 18.33 -15.60
C GLU A 102 6.54 18.78 -14.28
N TYR A 103 7.14 17.84 -13.54
CA TYR A 103 7.81 18.14 -12.29
C TYR A 103 8.99 19.11 -12.49
N SER A 104 9.79 18.88 -13.53
CA SER A 104 10.92 19.75 -13.88
C SER A 104 10.46 21.15 -14.29
N ARG A 105 9.37 21.26 -15.09
CA ARG A 105 8.82 22.56 -15.52
C ARG A 105 8.40 23.44 -14.35
N ILE A 106 7.84 22.86 -13.27
CA ILE A 106 7.48 23.64 -12.07
C ILE A 106 8.68 24.46 -11.57
N TYR A 107 9.85 23.84 -11.51
CA TYR A 107 11.06 24.53 -10.99
C TYR A 107 11.71 25.42 -12.05
N GLN A 108 11.69 25.04 -13.34
CA GLN A 108 12.24 25.83 -14.43
C GLN A 108 11.49 27.16 -14.63
N THR A 109 10.20 27.20 -14.31
CA THR A 109 9.38 28.41 -14.34
C THR A 109 9.50 29.27 -13.08
N GLY A 110 10.38 28.88 -12.16
CA GLY A 110 10.66 29.63 -10.92
C GLY A 110 9.68 29.39 -9.78
N HIS A 111 8.83 28.37 -9.94
CA HIS A 111 7.86 27.95 -8.91
C HIS A 111 8.35 26.74 -8.12
N ASN A 112 7.55 26.29 -7.16
CA ASN A 112 7.79 25.09 -6.38
C ASN A 112 6.52 24.25 -6.23
N ILE A 113 6.70 23.00 -5.77
CA ILE A 113 5.61 22.06 -5.62
C ILE A 113 4.55 22.53 -4.61
N GLN A 114 4.94 23.25 -3.57
CA GLN A 114 4.02 23.78 -2.57
C GLN A 114 3.01 24.75 -3.19
N GLN A 115 3.45 25.63 -4.10
CA GLN A 115 2.56 26.55 -4.83
C GLN A 115 1.51 25.77 -5.64
N VAL A 116 1.92 24.71 -6.32
CA VAL A 116 0.99 23.84 -7.07
C VAL A 116 -0.01 23.15 -6.13
N ILE A 117 0.43 22.61 -5.00
CA ILE A 117 -0.44 22.00 -3.97
C ILE A 117 -1.44 23.02 -3.42
N MET A 118 -1.01 24.27 -3.21
CA MET A 118 -1.85 25.38 -2.74
C MET A 118 -2.73 25.97 -3.85
N ARG A 119 -2.72 25.39 -5.04
CA ARG A 119 -3.50 25.82 -6.22
C ARG A 119 -3.17 27.23 -6.69
N ASP A 120 -1.91 27.64 -6.63
CA ASP A 120 -1.44 28.88 -7.25
C ASP A 120 -1.57 28.77 -8.77
N PHE A 121 -2.45 29.59 -9.34
CA PHE A 121 -2.75 29.56 -10.78
C PHE A 121 -1.55 29.95 -11.63
N SER A 122 -0.65 30.84 -11.16
CA SER A 122 0.57 31.18 -11.90
C SER A 122 1.47 29.96 -12.03
N ALA A 123 1.73 29.26 -10.93
CA ALA A 123 2.55 28.05 -10.94
C ALA A 123 1.96 26.92 -11.81
N ILE A 124 0.64 26.77 -11.78
CA ILE A 124 -0.08 25.76 -12.56
C ILE A 124 -0.02 26.06 -14.05
N ASN A 125 -0.29 27.32 -14.44
CA ASN A 125 -0.34 27.73 -15.84
C ASN A 125 1.07 27.76 -16.46
N ASP A 126 2.04 28.32 -15.76
CA ASP A 126 3.42 28.44 -16.27
C ASP A 126 4.07 27.07 -16.46
N ALA A 127 3.76 26.11 -15.59
CA ALA A 127 4.22 24.73 -15.70
C ALA A 127 3.32 23.84 -16.57
N GLU A 128 2.22 24.36 -17.11
CA GLU A 128 1.24 23.63 -17.93
C GLU A 128 0.70 22.35 -17.25
N ILE A 129 0.36 22.45 -15.97
CA ILE A 129 -0.14 21.32 -15.18
C ILE A 129 -1.67 21.22 -15.28
N SER A 130 -2.18 20.02 -15.51
CA SER A 130 -3.63 19.80 -15.52
C SER A 130 -4.25 19.91 -14.12
N MET A 131 -5.41 20.56 -14.00
CA MET A 131 -6.14 20.67 -12.72
C MET A 131 -6.48 19.33 -12.11
N LYS A 132 -6.66 18.28 -12.91
CA LYS A 132 -6.88 16.93 -12.40
C LYS A 132 -5.70 16.47 -11.54
N LYS A 133 -4.47 16.64 -12.01
CA LYS A 133 -3.26 16.28 -11.27
C LYS A 133 -3.03 17.17 -10.07
N VAL A 134 -3.32 18.48 -10.20
CA VAL A 134 -3.29 19.42 -9.07
C VAL A 134 -4.22 18.97 -7.94
N ASN A 135 -5.44 18.58 -8.26
CA ASN A 135 -6.38 18.08 -7.28
C ASN A 135 -5.87 16.81 -6.60
N VAL A 136 -5.31 15.86 -7.35
CA VAL A 136 -4.74 14.61 -6.79
C VAL A 136 -3.63 14.93 -5.78
N VAL A 137 -2.66 15.75 -6.13
CA VAL A 137 -1.55 16.08 -5.23
C VAL A 137 -2.01 16.87 -4.00
N ALA A 138 -2.98 17.78 -4.18
CA ALA A 138 -3.55 18.54 -3.08
C ALA A 138 -4.35 17.65 -2.11
N GLU A 139 -5.10 16.68 -2.62
CA GLU A 139 -5.85 15.72 -1.80
C GLU A 139 -4.93 14.74 -1.07
N MET A 140 -3.86 14.26 -1.69
CA MET A 140 -2.82 13.49 -1.00
C MET A 140 -2.20 14.28 0.15
N ASN A 141 -1.89 15.55 -0.09
CA ASN A 141 -1.34 16.42 0.95
C ASN A 141 -2.36 16.65 2.09
N ASN A 142 -3.63 16.84 1.76
CA ASN A 142 -4.69 16.95 2.77
C ASN A 142 -4.83 15.64 3.56
N TYR A 143 -4.79 14.48 2.89
CA TYR A 143 -4.86 13.17 3.55
C TYR A 143 -3.67 12.97 4.51
N TYR A 144 -2.47 13.43 4.14
CA TYR A 144 -1.29 13.35 5.01
C TYR A 144 -1.47 14.05 6.35
N TYR A 145 -2.14 15.21 6.37
CA TYR A 145 -2.37 15.97 7.61
C TYR A 145 -3.66 15.59 8.35
N SER A 146 -4.69 15.15 7.65
CA SER A 146 -6.03 14.96 8.21
C SER A 146 -6.64 13.58 8.04
N GLY A 147 -5.97 12.67 7.31
CA GLY A 147 -6.43 11.30 7.10
C GLY A 147 -6.50 10.48 8.38
N ILE A 148 -7.36 9.47 8.38
CA ILE A 148 -7.54 8.56 9.52
C ILE A 148 -6.22 7.86 9.82
N GLY A 149 -5.76 7.93 11.07
CA GLY A 149 -4.52 7.32 11.55
C GLY A 149 -3.23 8.09 11.19
N GLN A 150 -3.30 9.15 10.39
CA GLN A 150 -2.12 9.94 10.00
C GLN A 150 -1.50 10.71 11.15
N LYS A 151 -2.31 11.15 12.11
CA LYS A 151 -1.86 12.00 13.23
C LYS A 151 -0.71 11.38 14.04
N GLU A 152 -0.64 10.05 14.13
CA GLU A 152 0.37 9.32 14.89
C GLU A 152 1.66 9.07 14.10
N ILE A 153 1.60 9.20 12.77
CA ILE A 153 2.70 8.89 11.85
C ILE A 153 3.16 10.08 11.00
N ILE A 154 2.58 11.24 11.25
CA ILE A 154 3.01 12.50 10.63
C ILE A 154 4.51 12.75 10.89
N ASN A 155 5.20 13.40 9.98
CA ASN A 155 6.65 13.65 10.00
C ASN A 155 7.52 12.39 9.90
N THR A 156 6.93 11.25 9.49
CA THR A 156 7.68 10.03 9.15
C THR A 156 7.54 9.68 7.67
N LYS A 157 8.52 8.97 7.11
CA LYS A 157 8.44 8.44 5.75
C LYS A 157 7.24 7.48 5.60
N TRP A 158 6.91 6.76 6.67
CA TRP A 158 5.72 5.91 6.73
C TRP A 158 4.42 6.69 6.57
N GLY A 159 4.30 7.86 7.24
CA GLY A 159 3.16 8.75 7.08
C GLY A 159 2.99 9.26 5.65
N ALA A 160 4.09 9.66 5.01
CA ALA A 160 4.06 10.08 3.61
C ALA A 160 3.64 8.94 2.66
N TYR A 161 4.17 7.72 2.87
CA TYR A 161 3.77 6.55 2.10
C TYR A 161 2.29 6.20 2.29
N ASN A 162 1.80 6.20 3.53
CA ASN A 162 0.39 5.93 3.83
C ASN A 162 -0.56 6.99 3.26
N ALA A 163 -0.14 8.23 3.13
CA ALA A 163 -0.96 9.26 2.49
C ALA A 163 -1.22 8.95 1.02
N VAL A 164 -0.22 8.45 0.30
CA VAL A 164 -0.37 8.03 -1.09
C VAL A 164 -1.26 6.78 -1.20
N THR A 165 -0.95 5.73 -0.44
CA THR A 165 -1.71 4.48 -0.50
C THR A 165 -3.14 4.65 -0.01
N GLY A 166 -3.34 5.44 1.07
CA GLY A 166 -4.66 5.76 1.60
C GLY A 166 -5.50 6.57 0.62
N TYR A 167 -4.90 7.54 -0.07
CA TYR A 167 -5.59 8.26 -1.13
C TYR A 167 -6.11 7.30 -2.20
N TYR A 168 -5.23 6.49 -2.80
CA TYR A 168 -5.63 5.56 -3.87
C TYR A 168 -6.56 4.43 -3.43
N SER A 169 -6.54 4.03 -2.16
CA SER A 169 -7.44 2.99 -1.64
C SER A 169 -8.85 3.50 -1.34
N ASN A 170 -9.06 4.81 -1.25
CA ASN A 170 -10.34 5.44 -0.93
C ASN A 170 -10.93 6.24 -2.10
N ILE A 171 -10.36 6.12 -3.29
CA ILE A 171 -10.98 6.64 -4.51
C ILE A 171 -11.98 5.58 -4.99
N ASP A 172 -13.27 5.89 -4.91
CA ASP A 172 -14.36 5.15 -5.56
C ASP A 172 -14.47 5.49 -7.04
#